data_0bb33084a1b19f68c04e3f14c6f56ef0
#
_entry.id   0bb33084a1b19f68c04e3f14c6f56ef0
#
_cell.length_a   1.000
_cell.length_b   1.000
_cell.length_c   1.000
_cell.angle_alpha   90.00
_cell.angle_beta   90.00
_cell.angle_gamma   90.00
#
_symmetry.space_group_name_H-M   'P 1'
#
loop_
_entity.id
_entity.type
_entity.pdbx_description
1 polymer ?
#
loop_
_entity_poly.entity_id
_entity_poly.type
_entity_poly.pdbx_seq_one_letter_code
_entity_poly.pdbx_strand_id
1 'polypeptide(L)'
;MKTPSISRSSSSRASANAVASAPIAPRKLMLLVTVVNRNKAEFYTDFLQSFEVNFQTAMAARGTAGAETMRRLGLPDSDKTVIFSVIREDKAPEALEALSEKFQTIRGGKGIAYTVPMTGTIGVAIYQFLSNTHTY
;
A
#
# COMPACT_ATOMS: atom_id res chain seq x y z
N MET A 1 27.95 -10.76 -47.21
CA MET A 1 28.76 -10.58 -46.05
C MET A 1 28.36 -9.48 -45.10
N LYS A 2 27.69 -8.51 -45.53
CA LYS A 2 27.49 -7.31 -44.71
C LYS A 2 26.11 -7.07 -44.31
N THR A 3 25.24 -7.84 -44.72
CA THR A 3 23.82 -7.61 -44.55
C THR A 3 23.27 -7.78 -43.16
N PRO A 4 23.86 -8.55 -42.24
CA PRO A 4 23.26 -8.75 -40.93
C PRO A 4 23.17 -7.50 -40.05
N SER A 5 24.04 -6.54 -40.27
CA SER A 5 24.09 -5.36 -39.42
C SER A 5 22.88 -4.43 -39.62
N ILE A 6 22.31 -4.44 -40.81
CA ILE A 6 21.19 -3.56 -41.14
C ILE A 6 19.92 -3.97 -40.42
N SER A 7 19.65 -5.24 -40.35
CA SER A 7 18.46 -5.72 -39.68
C SER A 7 18.50 -5.50 -38.16
N ARG A 8 19.68 -5.53 -37.58
CA ARG A 8 19.81 -5.22 -36.15
C ARG A 8 19.46 -3.80 -35.83
N SER A 9 19.88 -2.85 -36.61
CA SER A 9 19.62 -1.45 -36.34
C SER A 9 18.15 -1.12 -36.45
N SER A 10 17.42 -1.70 -37.39
CA SER A 10 15.99 -1.45 -37.49
C SER A 10 15.20 -2.08 -36.32
N SER A 11 15.60 -3.23 -35.86
CA SER A 11 15.00 -3.87 -34.69
C SER A 11 15.23 -3.04 -33.43
N SER A 12 16.43 -2.55 -33.26
CA SER A 12 16.79 -1.69 -32.14
C SER A 12 15.97 -0.40 -32.14
N ARG A 13 15.76 0.18 -33.32
CA ARG A 13 15.01 1.41 -33.45
C ARG A 13 13.53 1.23 -33.09
N ALA A 14 12.94 0.15 -33.50
CA ALA A 14 11.54 -0.16 -33.14
C ALA A 14 11.37 -0.36 -31.64
N SER A 15 12.29 -1.02 -31.00
CA SER A 15 12.27 -1.20 -29.55
C SER A 15 12.40 0.12 -28.79
N ALA A 16 13.28 0.99 -29.24
CA ALA A 16 13.46 2.30 -28.62
C ALA A 16 12.21 3.17 -28.76
N ASN A 17 11.55 3.12 -29.91
CA ASN A 17 10.32 3.87 -30.11
C ASN A 17 9.20 3.37 -29.21
N ALA A 18 9.08 2.07 -29.02
CA ALA A 18 8.07 1.51 -28.13
C ALA A 18 8.29 1.97 -26.69
N VAL A 19 9.52 2.00 -26.23
CA VAL A 19 9.85 2.50 -24.88
C VAL A 19 9.58 4.00 -24.78
N ALA A 20 9.95 4.78 -25.78
CA ALA A 20 9.77 6.23 -25.76
C ALA A 20 8.30 6.64 -25.80
N SER A 21 7.44 5.86 -26.45
CA SER A 21 6.02 6.16 -26.53
C SER A 21 5.22 5.64 -25.34
N ALA A 22 5.80 4.77 -24.53
CA ALA A 22 5.13 4.25 -23.35
C ALA A 22 5.02 5.36 -22.30
N PRO A 23 3.84 5.58 -21.70
CA PRO A 23 3.74 6.44 -20.55
C PRO A 23 4.60 5.87 -19.42
N ILE A 24 4.95 6.71 -18.46
CA ILE A 24 5.69 6.30 -17.28
C ILE A 24 5.08 5.00 -16.75
N ALA A 25 5.92 3.99 -16.56
CA ALA A 25 5.46 2.71 -16.04
C ALA A 25 4.66 2.93 -14.75
N PRO A 26 3.44 2.42 -14.67
CA PRO A 26 2.64 2.61 -13.48
C PRO A 26 3.36 2.01 -12.27
N ARG A 27 3.41 2.78 -11.21
CA ARG A 27 3.98 2.30 -9.95
C ARG A 27 3.06 1.24 -9.38
N LYS A 28 3.66 0.20 -8.85
CA LYS A 28 2.88 -0.85 -8.20
C LYS A 28 2.22 -0.32 -6.95
N LEU A 29 0.99 -0.72 -6.76
CA LEU A 29 0.20 -0.40 -5.60
C LEU A 29 0.06 -1.62 -4.71
N MET A 30 -0.01 -1.38 -3.43
CA MET A 30 -0.28 -2.38 -2.42
C MET A 30 -1.44 -1.95 -1.57
N LEU A 31 -2.16 -2.90 -1.05
CA LEU A 31 -3.15 -2.67 -0.02
C LEU A 31 -2.48 -2.87 1.33
N LEU A 32 -2.37 -1.81 2.10
CA LEU A 32 -1.91 -1.88 3.48
C LEU A 32 -3.14 -2.05 4.38
N VAL A 33 -3.19 -3.16 5.06
CA VAL A 33 -4.27 -3.48 6.00
C VAL A 33 -3.74 -3.29 7.41
N THR A 34 -4.40 -2.43 8.17
CA THR A 34 -4.00 -2.12 9.54
C THR A 34 -5.17 -2.39 10.47
N VAL A 35 -4.96 -3.24 11.46
CA VAL A 35 -5.99 -3.59 12.44
C VAL A 35 -5.56 -3.05 13.79
N VAL A 36 -6.36 -2.16 14.35
CA VAL A 36 -6.05 -1.44 15.59
C VAL A 36 -7.27 -1.39 16.48
N ASN A 37 -7.10 -1.01 17.73
CA ASN A 37 -8.21 -0.75 18.62
C ASN A 37 -9.04 0.43 18.09
N ARG A 38 -10.36 0.33 18.26
CA ARG A 38 -11.28 1.36 17.75
C ARG A 38 -10.93 2.75 18.24
N ASN A 39 -10.55 2.89 19.50
CA ASN A 39 -10.21 4.19 20.08
C ASN A 39 -8.92 4.81 19.55
N LYS A 40 -8.12 4.05 18.80
CA LYS A 40 -6.89 4.53 18.16
C LYS A 40 -7.01 4.65 16.64
N ALA A 41 -8.16 4.35 16.08
CA ALA A 41 -8.34 4.32 14.63
C ALA A 41 -8.08 5.67 13.98
N GLU A 42 -8.60 6.74 14.55
CA GLU A 42 -8.39 8.09 14.01
C GLU A 42 -6.90 8.47 13.98
N PHE A 43 -6.20 8.18 15.07
CA PHE A 43 -4.76 8.43 15.13
C PHE A 43 -4.01 7.69 14.01
N TYR A 44 -4.30 6.40 13.82
CA TYR A 44 -3.60 5.63 12.79
C TYR A 44 -4.03 6.00 11.38
N THR A 45 -5.27 6.40 11.19
CA THR A 45 -5.74 6.92 9.90
C THR A 45 -4.96 8.16 9.51
N ASP A 46 -4.83 9.11 10.41
CA ASP A 46 -4.06 10.34 10.15
C ASP A 46 -2.57 10.04 9.97
N PHE A 47 -2.04 9.16 10.79
CA PHE A 47 -0.64 8.78 10.71
C PHE A 47 -0.27 8.19 9.35
N LEU A 48 -1.12 7.31 8.83
CA LEU A 48 -0.87 6.66 7.55
C LEU A 48 -0.92 7.61 6.36
N GLN A 49 -1.63 8.72 6.47
CA GLN A 49 -1.68 9.70 5.39
C GLN A 49 -0.32 10.33 5.10
N SER A 50 0.59 10.34 6.06
CA SER A 50 1.94 10.85 5.84
C SER A 50 2.75 10.03 4.83
N PHE A 51 2.30 8.84 4.47
CA PHE A 51 2.96 7.97 3.50
C PHE A 51 2.35 8.07 2.10
N GLU A 52 1.76 9.20 1.78
CA GLU A 52 1.16 9.48 0.46
C GLU A 52 0.01 8.54 0.12
N VAL A 53 -0.80 8.20 1.12
CA VAL A 53 -2.00 7.39 0.93
C VAL A 53 -3.12 8.29 0.40
N ASN A 54 -3.58 7.99 -0.82
CA ASN A 54 -4.66 8.76 -1.44
C ASN A 54 -6.05 8.17 -1.27
N PHE A 55 -6.10 6.90 -0.98
CA PHE A 55 -7.37 6.22 -0.75
C PHE A 55 -7.28 5.41 0.54
N GLN A 56 -8.23 5.63 1.40
CA GLN A 56 -8.26 4.99 2.69
C GLN A 56 -9.70 4.79 3.15
N THR A 57 -10.00 3.62 3.65
CA THR A 57 -11.30 3.32 4.27
C THR A 57 -11.09 2.65 5.60
N ALA A 58 -11.97 2.89 6.53
CA ALA A 58 -11.92 2.25 7.83
C ALA A 58 -13.26 1.54 8.09
N MET A 59 -13.18 0.34 8.64
CA MET A 59 -14.34 -0.48 8.93
C MET A 59 -14.30 -0.97 10.37
N ALA A 60 -15.44 -0.93 11.04
CA ALA A 60 -15.56 -1.52 12.35
C ALA A 60 -15.45 -3.04 12.25
N ALA A 61 -14.71 -3.64 13.17
CA ALA A 61 -14.51 -5.07 13.22
C ALA A 61 -14.54 -5.55 14.67
N ARG A 62 -14.72 -6.84 14.85
CA ARG A 62 -14.70 -7.47 16.15
C ARG A 62 -13.70 -8.62 16.15
N GLY A 63 -12.86 -8.66 17.17
CA GLY A 63 -11.97 -9.80 17.39
C GLY A 63 -12.77 -11.03 17.77
N THR A 64 -12.37 -12.19 17.24
CA THR A 64 -13.03 -13.46 17.50
C THR A 64 -12.31 -14.30 18.55
N ALA A 65 -11.16 -13.86 19.01
CA ALA A 65 -10.43 -14.54 20.08
C ALA A 65 -11.19 -14.42 21.42
N GLY A 66 -11.09 -15.44 22.23
CA GLY A 66 -11.69 -15.42 23.56
C GLY A 66 -11.08 -14.33 24.43
N ALA A 67 -11.87 -13.82 25.40
CA ALA A 67 -11.46 -12.71 26.26
C ALA A 67 -10.14 -12.98 26.98
N GLU A 68 -9.90 -14.21 27.41
CA GLU A 68 -8.67 -14.58 28.08
C GLU A 68 -7.46 -14.56 27.14
N THR A 69 -7.63 -15.08 25.93
CA THR A 69 -6.60 -15.04 24.91
C THR A 69 -6.26 -13.61 24.53
N MET A 70 -7.26 -12.76 24.42
CA MET A 70 -7.06 -11.34 24.10
C MET A 70 -6.28 -10.63 25.20
N ARG A 71 -6.57 -10.91 26.45
CA ARG A 71 -5.81 -10.34 27.57
C ARG A 71 -4.36 -10.79 27.56
N ARG A 72 -4.09 -12.07 27.28
CA ARG A 72 -2.73 -12.60 27.19
C ARG A 72 -1.94 -11.93 26.06
N LEU A 73 -2.60 -11.60 24.96
CA LEU A 73 -1.96 -10.91 23.82
C LEU A 73 -1.86 -9.41 24.03
N GLY A 74 -2.33 -8.89 25.16
CA GLY A 74 -2.36 -7.46 25.41
C GLY A 74 -3.41 -6.72 24.61
N LEU A 75 -4.46 -7.41 24.17
CA LEU A 75 -5.57 -6.86 23.38
C LEU A 75 -6.86 -6.97 24.21
N PRO A 76 -7.04 -6.10 25.20
CA PRO A 76 -8.15 -6.25 26.17
C PRO A 76 -9.53 -5.98 25.58
N ASP A 77 -9.60 -5.34 24.41
CA ASP A 77 -10.85 -4.94 23.78
C ASP A 77 -11.07 -5.70 22.49
N SER A 78 -12.27 -6.23 22.30
CA SER A 78 -12.66 -6.92 21.08
C SER A 78 -13.02 -5.95 19.94
N ASP A 79 -13.29 -4.69 20.25
CA ASP A 79 -13.67 -3.69 19.25
C ASP A 79 -12.44 -3.18 18.51
N LYS A 80 -12.39 -3.52 17.26
CA LYS A 80 -11.28 -3.19 16.37
C LYS A 80 -11.76 -2.32 15.22
N THR A 81 -10.83 -1.65 14.59
CA THR A 81 -11.03 -1.01 13.30
C THR A 81 -10.01 -1.58 12.33
N VAL A 82 -10.47 -1.93 11.15
CA VAL A 82 -9.62 -2.33 10.03
C VAL A 82 -9.50 -1.14 9.10
N ILE A 83 -8.28 -0.68 8.87
CA ILE A 83 -7.99 0.44 7.99
C ILE A 83 -7.38 -0.15 6.71
N PHE A 84 -8.02 0.12 5.59
CA PHE A 84 -7.53 -0.26 4.27
C PHE A 84 -6.94 0.99 3.62
N SER A 85 -5.66 0.95 3.33
CA SER A 85 -4.94 2.07 2.72
C SER A 85 -4.29 1.60 1.44
N VAL A 86 -4.52 2.31 0.35
CA VAL A 86 -3.80 2.04 -0.90
C VAL A 86 -2.51 2.83 -0.87
N ILE A 87 -1.40 2.14 -0.95
CA ILE A 87 -0.06 2.69 -0.81
C ILE A 87 0.83 2.23 -1.96
N ARG A 88 1.77 3.06 -2.36
CA ARG A 88 2.77 2.66 -3.35
C ARG A 88 3.71 1.62 -2.77
N GLU A 89 4.13 0.70 -3.61
CA GLU A 89 5.05 -0.37 -3.21
C GLU A 89 6.35 0.17 -2.58
N ASP A 90 6.87 1.27 -3.11
CA ASP A 90 8.11 1.86 -2.61
C ASP A 90 7.96 2.52 -1.23
N LYS A 91 6.74 2.86 -0.82
CA LYS A 91 6.46 3.45 0.49
C LYS A 91 6.04 2.42 1.53
N ALA A 92 5.66 1.23 1.11
CA ALA A 92 5.12 0.21 2.00
C ALA A 92 6.11 -0.24 3.10
N PRO A 93 7.39 -0.51 2.82
CA PRO A 93 8.32 -0.91 3.87
C PRO A 93 8.50 0.16 4.95
N GLU A 94 8.58 1.43 4.54
CA GLU A 94 8.71 2.56 5.45
C GLU A 94 7.47 2.68 6.36
N ALA A 95 6.29 2.52 5.78
CA ALA A 95 5.04 2.57 6.55
C ALA A 95 4.95 1.43 7.56
N LEU A 96 5.32 0.21 7.17
CA LEU A 96 5.31 -0.94 8.07
C LEU A 96 6.27 -0.76 9.24
N GLU A 97 7.48 -0.26 8.97
CA GLU A 97 8.46 0.01 10.02
C GLU A 97 7.95 1.07 10.99
N ALA A 98 7.39 2.15 10.47
CA ALA A 98 6.83 3.22 11.29
C ALA A 98 5.63 2.74 12.12
N LEU A 99 4.77 1.90 11.56
CA LEU A 99 3.66 1.29 12.30
C LEU A 99 4.17 0.37 13.41
N SER A 100 5.19 -0.42 13.14
CA SER A 100 5.79 -1.30 14.13
C SER A 100 6.27 -0.51 15.35
N GLU A 101 6.92 0.62 15.11
CA GLU A 101 7.36 1.51 16.18
C GLU A 101 6.18 2.05 16.97
N LYS A 102 5.15 2.53 16.30
CA LYS A 102 3.95 3.06 16.97
C LYS A 102 3.23 1.99 17.80
N PHE A 103 3.15 0.77 17.29
CA PHE A 103 2.53 -0.33 18.05
C PHE A 103 3.28 -0.63 19.34
N GLN A 104 4.57 -0.38 19.39
CA GLN A 104 5.39 -0.62 20.57
C GLN A 104 5.39 0.56 21.55
N THR A 105 5.31 1.79 21.05
CA THR A 105 5.52 2.98 21.86
C THR A 105 4.23 3.61 22.37
N ILE A 106 3.12 3.45 21.66
CA ILE A 106 1.84 4.05 22.06
C ILE A 106 1.10 3.14 23.01
N ARG A 107 0.71 3.69 24.14
CA ARG A 107 -0.10 2.94 25.12
C ARG A 107 -1.46 2.60 24.52
N GLY A 108 -1.81 1.31 24.54
CA GLY A 108 -3.04 0.82 23.92
C GLY A 108 -3.02 0.88 22.40
N GLY A 109 -1.88 1.17 21.80
CA GLY A 109 -1.74 1.29 20.36
C GLY A 109 -1.29 0.02 19.64
N LYS A 110 -1.35 -1.13 20.29
CA LYS A 110 -0.98 -2.40 19.67
C LYS A 110 -1.92 -2.72 18.51
N GLY A 111 -1.36 -3.29 17.45
CA GLY A 111 -2.12 -3.65 16.28
C GLY A 111 -1.39 -4.65 15.41
N ILE A 112 -1.98 -4.90 14.27
CA ILE A 112 -1.42 -5.78 13.23
C ILE A 112 -1.46 -4.99 11.94
N ALA A 113 -0.38 -5.08 11.15
CA ALA A 113 -0.34 -4.48 9.83
C ALA A 113 0.32 -5.44 8.85
N TYR A 114 -0.23 -5.51 7.64
CA TYR A 114 0.33 -6.33 6.57
C TYR A 114 -0.04 -5.74 5.23
N THR A 115 0.72 -6.11 4.21
CA THR A 115 0.49 -5.63 2.84
C THR A 115 0.05 -6.76 1.94
N VAL A 116 -0.81 -6.41 0.99
CA VAL A 116 -1.31 -7.33 -0.04
C VAL A 116 -1.04 -6.69 -1.40
N PRO A 117 -0.36 -7.40 -2.32
CA PRO A 117 -0.14 -6.86 -3.66
C PRO A 117 -1.46 -6.65 -4.40
N MET A 118 -1.60 -5.51 -5.06
CA MET A 118 -2.73 -5.25 -5.93
C MET A 118 -2.37 -5.67 -7.35
N THR A 119 -3.13 -6.62 -7.89
CA THR A 119 -2.85 -7.22 -9.20
C THR A 119 -3.70 -6.63 -10.32
N GLY A 120 -4.70 -5.83 -10.01
CA GLY A 120 -5.55 -5.22 -11.01
C GLY A 120 -6.28 -4.01 -10.46
N THR A 121 -6.46 -3.01 -11.33
CA THR A 121 -7.18 -1.77 -11.01
C THR A 121 -8.02 -1.39 -12.21
N ILE A 122 -9.23 -0.92 -11.99
CA ILE A 122 -10.13 -0.48 -13.05
C ILE A 122 -9.95 1.02 -13.28
N GLY A 123 -9.77 1.39 -14.54
CA GLY A 123 -9.71 2.80 -14.94
C GLY A 123 -8.35 3.45 -14.72
N VAL A 124 -7.75 3.92 -15.81
CA VAL A 124 -6.41 4.53 -15.78
C VAL A 124 -6.39 5.79 -14.92
N ALA A 125 -7.43 6.62 -15.01
CA ALA A 125 -7.51 7.86 -14.23
C ALA A 125 -7.55 7.58 -12.72
N ILE A 126 -8.27 6.56 -12.31
CA ILE A 126 -8.34 6.14 -10.91
C ILE A 126 -6.97 5.62 -10.46
N TYR A 127 -6.33 4.83 -11.30
CA TYR A 127 -5.00 4.32 -11.02
C TYR A 127 -3.99 5.44 -10.80
N GLN A 128 -3.99 6.45 -11.66
CA GLN A 128 -3.10 7.61 -11.54
C GLN A 128 -3.32 8.35 -10.23
N PHE A 129 -4.58 8.54 -9.86
CA PHE A 129 -4.93 9.16 -8.58
C PHE A 129 -4.39 8.35 -7.40
N LEU A 130 -4.60 7.04 -7.38
CA LEU A 130 -4.19 6.17 -6.29
C LEU A 130 -2.67 6.06 -6.17
N SER A 131 -1.96 6.16 -7.28
CA SER A 131 -0.50 6.05 -7.29
C SER A 131 0.22 7.38 -7.16
N ASN A 132 -0.49 8.48 -7.00
CA ASN A 132 0.07 9.84 -6.99
C ASN A 132 0.85 10.15 -8.27
N THR A 133 0.48 9.54 -9.38
CA THR A 133 1.11 9.80 -10.65
C THR A 133 0.34 10.91 -11.36
N HIS A 134 0.81 12.13 -11.26
CA HIS A 134 0.21 13.24 -11.96
C HIS A 134 0.77 13.31 -13.37
N THR A 135 -0.10 13.17 -14.35
CA THR A 135 0.22 13.45 -15.73
C THR A 135 -0.34 14.85 -16.05
N TYR A 136 0.52 15.79 -16.22
CA TYR A 136 0.16 17.11 -16.71
C TYR A 136 0.32 17.15 -18.21
#